data_13843ea6c51c54c61db98cf6efd3cf47
#
_entry.id   13843ea6c51c54c61db98cf6efd3cf47
#
_cell.length_a   1.000
_cell.length_b   1.000
_cell.length_c   1.000
_cell.angle_alpha   90.00
_cell.angle_beta   90.00
_cell.angle_gamma   90.00
#
_symmetry.space_group_name_H-M   'P 1'
#
loop_
_entity.id
_entity.type
_entity.pdbx_description
1 polymer ?
#
loop_
_entity_poly.entity_id
_entity_poly.type
_entity_poly.pdbx_seq_one_letter_code
_entity_poly.pdbx_strand_id
1 'polypeptide(L)'
;SVSRGLGDVYKRQVLDHTIPLKAHAHQANDIFTAIRIAKEFDVGLTLEHVTEGHLIVDELAKESNIPMAVGPSLTFASKFELQNKSWETPGVLAKAGCHVSIITDNSVIPQQYLPLCAGMAVKAGMDPFAALQAITINPAKHIGIADRVGSIEVGKDADLVLTDGCPFEVMTNVKAVLINGAVVSQK
;
A
#
# COMPACT_ATOMS: atom_id res chain seq x y z
N SER A 1 -10.78 29.01 -15.66
CA SER A 1 -10.59 29.57 -14.32
C SER A 1 -11.04 28.64 -13.19
N VAL A 2 -12.08 27.84 -13.38
CA VAL A 2 -12.58 26.89 -12.35
C VAL A 2 -11.55 25.82 -12.00
N SER A 3 -10.79 25.33 -12.98
CA SER A 3 -9.74 24.32 -12.72
C SER A 3 -8.55 24.87 -11.92
N ARG A 4 -8.23 26.16 -12.06
CA ARG A 4 -7.18 26.82 -11.26
C ARG A 4 -7.59 26.92 -9.78
N GLY A 5 -8.86 27.28 -9.51
CA GLY A 5 -9.38 27.39 -8.15
C GLY A 5 -9.35 26.05 -7.41
N LEU A 6 -9.72 24.94 -8.05
CA LEU A 6 -9.64 23.61 -7.46
C LEU A 6 -8.20 23.17 -7.19
N GLY A 7 -7.27 23.40 -8.14
CA GLY A 7 -5.87 23.09 -7.94
C GLY A 7 -5.26 23.86 -6.75
N ASP A 8 -5.66 25.11 -6.54
CA ASP A 8 -5.20 25.90 -5.40
C ASP A 8 -5.78 25.40 -4.06
N VAL A 9 -7.00 24.85 -4.04
CA VAL A 9 -7.58 24.22 -2.85
C VAL A 9 -6.76 23.01 -2.43
N TYR A 10 -6.44 22.08 -3.35
CA TYR A 10 -5.62 20.90 -3.04
C TYR A 10 -4.20 21.27 -2.57
N LYS A 11 -3.55 22.25 -3.22
CA LYS A 11 -2.25 22.74 -2.78
C LYS A 11 -2.27 23.28 -1.36
N ARG A 12 -3.32 24.04 -1.01
CA ARG A 12 -3.50 24.54 0.37
C ARG A 12 -3.68 23.40 1.36
N GLN A 13 -4.49 22.39 1.04
CA GLN A 13 -4.69 21.24 1.91
C GLN A 13 -3.39 20.49 2.20
N VAL A 14 -2.48 20.41 1.23
CA VAL A 14 -1.14 19.84 1.44
C VAL A 14 -0.30 20.72 2.34
N LEU A 15 -0.24 22.04 2.06
CA LEU A 15 0.53 23.02 2.84
C LEU A 15 -0.01 23.20 4.26
N ASP A 16 -1.32 23.04 4.44
CA ASP A 16 -1.98 23.10 5.74
C ASP A 16 -1.96 21.74 6.47
N HIS A 17 -1.21 20.74 5.97
CA HIS A 17 -1.10 19.37 6.49
C HIS A 17 -2.43 18.61 6.61
N THR A 18 -3.47 19.03 5.89
CA THR A 18 -4.78 18.34 5.90
C THR A 18 -4.72 17.02 5.14
N ILE A 19 -3.93 16.96 4.07
CA ILE A 19 -3.68 15.76 3.28
C ILE A 19 -2.18 15.66 2.95
N PRO A 20 -1.62 14.45 2.84
CA PRO A 20 -0.23 14.27 2.39
C PRO A 20 -0.10 14.42 0.87
N LEU A 21 1.11 14.70 0.41
CA LEU A 21 1.51 14.45 -0.97
C LEU A 21 1.54 12.93 -1.23
N LYS A 22 1.04 12.51 -2.39
CA LYS A 22 1.19 11.14 -2.88
C LYS A 22 2.22 11.15 -4.01
N ALA A 23 3.39 10.57 -3.77
CA ALA A 23 4.45 10.55 -4.75
C ALA A 23 4.54 9.18 -5.44
N HIS A 24 4.27 9.15 -6.74
CA HIS A 24 4.56 8.03 -7.63
C HIS A 24 6.07 8.01 -7.88
N ALA A 25 6.78 7.02 -7.34
CA ALA A 25 8.23 6.90 -7.45
C ALA A 25 8.66 5.44 -7.46
N HIS A 26 9.32 5.01 -8.53
CA HIS A 26 9.84 3.65 -8.69
C HIS A 26 11.31 3.54 -8.33
N GLN A 27 12.13 4.45 -8.86
CA GLN A 27 13.58 4.41 -8.75
C GLN A 27 14.08 5.12 -7.47
N ALA A 28 15.23 4.68 -6.97
CA ALA A 28 15.83 5.18 -5.74
C ALA A 28 16.02 6.72 -5.75
N ASN A 29 16.50 7.28 -6.86
CA ASN A 29 16.69 8.72 -7.03
C ASN A 29 15.37 9.50 -6.96
N ASP A 30 14.28 8.96 -7.52
CA ASP A 30 12.97 9.60 -7.51
C ASP A 30 12.32 9.52 -6.12
N ILE A 31 12.49 8.37 -5.44
CA ILE A 31 12.06 8.18 -4.06
C ILE A 31 12.74 9.22 -3.14
N PHE A 32 14.06 9.35 -3.22
CA PHE A 32 14.80 10.35 -2.43
C PHE A 32 14.43 11.78 -2.81
N THR A 33 14.16 12.04 -4.08
CA THR A 33 13.70 13.37 -4.54
C THR A 33 12.35 13.71 -3.94
N ALA A 34 11.40 12.76 -3.91
CA ALA A 34 10.09 12.95 -3.28
C ALA A 34 10.23 13.25 -1.77
N ILE A 35 11.06 12.46 -1.06
CA ILE A 35 11.34 12.66 0.37
C ILE A 35 11.98 14.03 0.62
N ARG A 36 12.96 14.43 -0.20
CA ARG A 36 13.61 15.74 -0.09
C ARG A 36 12.63 16.89 -0.28
N ILE A 37 11.77 16.80 -1.29
CA ILE A 37 10.75 17.84 -1.56
C ILE A 37 9.77 17.91 -0.37
N ALA A 38 9.29 16.80 0.14
CA ALA A 38 8.37 16.81 1.27
C ALA A 38 9.00 17.47 2.51
N LYS A 39 10.28 17.18 2.79
CA LYS A 39 11.02 17.80 3.89
C LYS A 39 11.29 19.29 3.66
N GLU A 40 11.63 19.69 2.43
CA GLU A 40 11.91 21.09 2.07
C GLU A 40 10.69 21.98 2.27
N PHE A 41 9.49 21.45 1.97
CA PHE A 41 8.23 22.19 2.11
C PHE A 41 7.49 21.86 3.41
N ASP A 42 8.08 21.04 4.28
CA ASP A 42 7.47 20.58 5.54
C ASP A 42 6.03 20.06 5.33
N VAL A 43 5.85 19.11 4.42
CA VAL A 43 4.54 18.52 4.11
C VAL A 43 4.53 17.00 4.34
N GLY A 44 3.35 16.46 4.65
CA GLY A 44 3.15 15.01 4.74
C GLY A 44 3.40 14.34 3.39
N LEU A 45 3.91 13.10 3.42
CA LEU A 45 4.23 12.31 2.22
C LEU A 45 3.73 10.89 2.36
N THR A 46 3.21 10.33 1.26
CA THR A 46 3.12 8.88 1.03
C THR A 46 3.85 8.53 -0.27
N LEU A 47 4.47 7.35 -0.29
CA LEU A 47 5.20 6.85 -1.45
C LEU A 47 4.42 5.73 -2.12
N GLU A 48 4.22 5.84 -3.43
CA GLU A 48 3.54 4.85 -4.24
C GLU A 48 4.57 4.11 -5.12
N HIS A 49 4.41 2.81 -5.26
CA HIS A 49 5.22 1.86 -6.01
C HIS A 49 6.51 1.42 -5.32
N VAL A 50 7.42 2.31 -5.00
CA VAL A 50 8.67 2.04 -4.25
C VAL A 50 9.42 0.81 -4.79
N THR A 51 9.50 0.67 -6.12
CA THR A 51 9.98 -0.53 -6.81
C THR A 51 11.41 -0.90 -6.40
N GLU A 52 12.30 0.09 -6.26
CA GLU A 52 13.68 -0.10 -5.84
C GLU A 52 13.89 0.03 -4.32
N GLY A 53 12.82 0.03 -3.54
CA GLY A 53 12.90 0.21 -2.08
C GLY A 53 13.81 -0.78 -1.37
N HIS A 54 13.88 -2.04 -1.85
CA HIS A 54 14.76 -3.06 -1.29
C HIS A 54 16.26 -2.75 -1.49
N LEU A 55 16.62 -1.93 -2.49
CA LEU A 55 18.01 -1.52 -2.76
C LEU A 55 18.47 -0.39 -1.82
N ILE A 56 17.54 0.31 -1.18
CA ILE A 56 17.79 1.50 -0.34
C ILE A 56 17.11 1.37 1.03
N VAL A 57 16.94 0.14 1.49
CA VAL A 57 16.17 -0.17 2.70
C VAL A 57 16.72 0.51 3.96
N ASP A 58 18.04 0.62 4.11
CA ASP A 58 18.68 1.23 5.27
C ASP A 58 18.37 2.72 5.39
N GLU A 59 18.20 3.39 4.27
CA GLU A 59 17.80 4.79 4.20
C GLU A 59 16.30 4.94 4.44
N LEU A 60 15.48 4.09 3.85
CA LEU A 60 14.03 4.11 4.02
C LEU A 60 13.61 3.75 5.45
N ALA A 61 14.39 2.91 6.15
CA ALA A 61 14.14 2.61 7.56
C ALA A 61 14.25 3.86 8.47
N LYS A 62 15.05 4.85 8.08
CA LYS A 62 15.15 6.14 8.80
C LYS A 62 13.92 7.03 8.56
N GLU A 63 13.15 6.74 7.52
CA GLU A 63 11.92 7.41 7.11
C GLU A 63 10.69 6.51 7.33
N SER A 64 10.75 5.62 8.32
CA SER A 64 9.73 4.59 8.59
C SER A 64 8.33 5.15 8.91
N ASN A 65 8.24 6.44 9.22
CA ASN A 65 6.98 7.17 9.40
C ASN A 65 6.27 7.49 8.07
N ILE A 66 6.96 7.39 6.91
CA ILE A 66 6.37 7.62 5.59
C ILE A 66 5.66 6.32 5.14
N PRO A 67 4.33 6.32 4.95
CA PRO A 67 3.64 5.14 4.43
C PRO A 67 4.06 4.83 2.99
N MET A 68 4.27 3.54 2.70
CA MET A 68 4.75 3.05 1.41
C MET A 68 3.77 2.02 0.84
N ALA A 69 3.25 2.28 -0.36
CA ALA A 69 2.41 1.34 -1.11
C ALA A 69 3.25 0.67 -2.19
N VAL A 70 3.59 -0.61 -1.99
CA VAL A 70 4.54 -1.36 -2.83
C VAL A 70 3.79 -2.19 -3.88
N GLY A 71 4.14 -2.01 -5.14
CA GLY A 71 3.55 -2.70 -6.28
C GLY A 71 3.34 -1.77 -7.49
N PRO A 72 2.78 -2.28 -8.59
CA PRO A 72 2.29 -3.64 -8.87
C PRO A 72 3.45 -4.62 -9.14
N SER A 73 3.43 -5.80 -8.54
CA SER A 73 4.52 -6.78 -8.71
C SER A 73 4.17 -7.94 -9.64
N LEU A 74 2.89 -8.25 -9.85
CA LEU A 74 2.41 -9.37 -10.69
C LEU A 74 2.38 -9.03 -12.20
N THR A 75 3.30 -8.20 -12.67
CA THR A 75 3.45 -7.83 -14.08
C THR A 75 4.91 -7.92 -14.48
N PHE A 76 5.18 -7.98 -15.79
CA PHE A 76 6.55 -7.86 -16.29
C PHE A 76 7.05 -6.40 -16.19
N ALA A 77 8.37 -6.22 -16.23
CA ALA A 77 9.01 -4.91 -16.24
C ALA A 77 8.90 -4.28 -17.63
N SER A 78 7.78 -3.62 -17.90
CA SER A 78 7.48 -3.01 -19.22
C SER A 78 8.18 -1.68 -19.46
N LYS A 79 8.72 -1.05 -18.40
CA LYS A 79 9.41 0.24 -18.44
C LYS A 79 10.76 0.12 -17.75
N PHE A 80 11.68 1.02 -18.09
CA PHE A 80 13.01 1.07 -17.46
C PHE A 80 12.94 1.18 -15.94
N GLU A 81 12.08 2.02 -15.44
CA GLU A 81 11.88 2.25 -13.99
C GLU A 81 11.40 1.01 -13.21
N LEU A 82 10.97 -0.05 -13.91
CA LEU A 82 10.50 -1.31 -13.33
C LEU A 82 11.54 -2.44 -13.37
N GLN A 83 12.73 -2.21 -13.92
CA GLN A 83 13.71 -3.28 -14.17
C GLN A 83 14.15 -4.00 -12.89
N ASN A 84 14.23 -3.30 -11.77
CA ASN A 84 14.63 -3.84 -10.47
C ASN A 84 13.45 -4.29 -9.61
N LYS A 85 12.28 -4.53 -10.23
CA LYS A 85 11.10 -5.00 -9.52
C LYS A 85 11.33 -6.38 -8.88
N SER A 86 11.03 -6.51 -7.59
CA SER A 86 11.21 -7.74 -6.82
C SER A 86 9.99 -8.05 -5.96
N TRP A 87 9.69 -9.33 -5.80
CA TRP A 87 8.73 -9.81 -4.81
C TRP A 87 9.22 -9.67 -3.37
N GLU A 88 10.54 -9.52 -3.17
CA GLU A 88 11.15 -9.33 -1.86
C GLU A 88 10.92 -7.92 -1.29
N THR A 89 10.69 -6.93 -2.16
CA THR A 89 10.62 -5.51 -1.76
C THR A 89 9.69 -5.26 -0.58
N PRO A 90 8.41 -5.71 -0.57
CA PRO A 90 7.53 -5.45 0.57
C PRO A 90 8.01 -6.12 1.85
N GLY A 91 8.57 -7.35 1.77
CA GLY A 91 9.09 -8.09 2.92
C GLY A 91 10.34 -7.45 3.52
N VAL A 92 11.28 -7.03 2.69
CA VAL A 92 12.52 -6.35 3.12
C VAL A 92 12.19 -5.04 3.84
N LEU A 93 11.32 -4.22 3.26
CA LEU A 93 10.88 -2.96 3.86
C LEU A 93 10.11 -3.17 5.17
N ALA A 94 9.18 -4.11 5.22
CA ALA A 94 8.42 -4.43 6.44
C ALA A 94 9.34 -4.91 7.56
N LYS A 95 10.33 -5.78 7.26
CA LYS A 95 11.33 -6.26 8.21
C LYS A 95 12.20 -5.13 8.76
N ALA A 96 12.45 -4.09 7.98
CA ALA A 96 13.18 -2.90 8.39
C ALA A 96 12.33 -1.90 9.20
N GLY A 97 11.04 -2.20 9.46
CA GLY A 97 10.14 -1.38 10.24
C GLY A 97 9.40 -0.32 9.44
N CYS A 98 9.49 -0.33 8.10
CA CYS A 98 8.73 0.57 7.25
C CYS A 98 7.24 0.23 7.27
N HIS A 99 6.38 1.23 7.13
CA HIS A 99 4.94 1.07 7.03
C HIS A 99 4.55 0.69 5.59
N VAL A 100 4.39 -0.61 5.35
CA VAL A 100 4.20 -1.18 4.00
C VAL A 100 2.74 -1.56 3.76
N SER A 101 2.20 -1.13 2.62
CA SER A 101 0.99 -1.66 2.00
C SER A 101 1.36 -2.36 0.68
N ILE A 102 0.65 -3.42 0.30
CA ILE A 102 0.79 -4.06 -1.02
C ILE A 102 -0.35 -3.59 -1.90
N ILE A 103 -0.03 -3.20 -3.15
CA ILE A 103 -1.00 -2.68 -4.10
C ILE A 103 -0.98 -3.43 -5.44
N THR A 104 -2.12 -3.42 -6.11
CA THR A 104 -2.29 -3.96 -7.46
C THR A 104 -2.18 -2.89 -8.54
N ASP A 105 -2.31 -1.61 -8.16
CA ASP A 105 -2.43 -0.49 -9.11
C ASP A 105 -3.52 -0.76 -10.16
N ASN A 106 -4.71 -1.15 -9.65
CA ASN A 106 -5.83 -1.49 -10.55
C ASN A 106 -6.12 -0.30 -11.50
N SER A 107 -6.13 -0.55 -12.78
CA SER A 107 -6.35 -1.74 -13.62
C SER A 107 -5.08 -2.45 -14.13
N VAL A 108 -3.89 -2.08 -13.65
CA VAL A 108 -2.63 -2.76 -14.05
C VAL A 108 -2.66 -4.23 -13.66
N ILE A 109 -3.02 -4.52 -12.41
CA ILE A 109 -3.39 -5.86 -11.95
C ILE A 109 -4.83 -5.76 -11.44
N PRO A 110 -5.75 -6.62 -11.90
CA PRO A 110 -7.11 -6.63 -11.37
C PRO A 110 -7.13 -6.82 -9.86
N GLN A 111 -7.95 -6.04 -9.16
CA GLN A 111 -7.92 -5.94 -7.70
C GLN A 111 -8.19 -7.26 -6.98
N GLN A 112 -8.93 -8.19 -7.58
CA GLN A 112 -9.15 -9.53 -7.01
C GLN A 112 -7.86 -10.34 -6.79
N TYR A 113 -6.75 -9.96 -7.43
CA TYR A 113 -5.44 -10.61 -7.26
C TYR A 113 -4.60 -10.00 -6.13
N LEU A 114 -5.14 -9.07 -5.35
CA LEU A 114 -4.43 -8.50 -4.20
C LEU A 114 -3.96 -9.57 -3.19
N PRO A 115 -4.79 -10.58 -2.80
CA PRO A 115 -4.32 -11.66 -1.93
C PRO A 115 -3.19 -12.49 -2.56
N LEU A 116 -3.25 -12.72 -3.88
CA LEU A 116 -2.17 -13.40 -4.61
C LEU A 116 -0.86 -12.60 -4.57
N CYS A 117 -0.92 -11.28 -4.73
CA CYS A 117 0.27 -10.42 -4.61
C CYS A 117 0.89 -10.52 -3.21
N ALA A 118 0.07 -10.55 -2.15
CA ALA A 118 0.53 -10.77 -0.79
C ALA A 118 1.14 -12.18 -0.60
N GLY A 119 0.50 -13.22 -1.15
CA GLY A 119 1.02 -14.59 -1.13
C GLY A 119 2.39 -14.73 -1.83
N MET A 120 2.59 -14.03 -2.94
CA MET A 120 3.89 -14.00 -3.62
C MET A 120 4.97 -13.27 -2.80
N ALA A 121 4.61 -12.22 -2.07
CA ALA A 121 5.53 -11.57 -1.13
C ALA A 121 5.89 -12.51 0.04
N VAL A 122 4.94 -13.28 0.57
CA VAL A 122 5.20 -14.32 1.58
C VAL A 122 6.15 -15.40 1.03
N LYS A 123 5.90 -15.88 -0.19
CA LYS A 123 6.80 -16.83 -0.87
C LYS A 123 8.21 -16.28 -1.03
N ALA A 124 8.36 -14.97 -1.20
CA ALA A 124 9.64 -14.26 -1.29
C ALA A 124 10.27 -13.92 0.07
N GLY A 125 9.67 -14.38 1.18
CA GLY A 125 10.24 -14.26 2.53
C GLY A 125 9.59 -13.22 3.44
N MET A 126 8.49 -12.59 3.03
CA MET A 126 7.71 -11.72 3.91
C MET A 126 7.01 -12.53 5.00
N ASP A 127 6.98 -12.01 6.23
CA ASP A 127 6.19 -12.62 7.30
C ASP A 127 4.69 -12.67 6.92
N PRO A 128 4.01 -13.82 7.08
CA PRO A 128 2.61 -13.95 6.66
C PRO A 128 1.65 -12.99 7.37
N PHE A 129 1.90 -12.69 8.65
CA PHE A 129 1.06 -11.75 9.38
C PHE A 129 1.31 -10.31 8.93
N ALA A 130 2.57 -9.94 8.67
CA ALA A 130 2.90 -8.66 8.07
C ALA A 130 2.29 -8.50 6.66
N ALA A 131 2.25 -9.58 5.86
CA ALA A 131 1.59 -9.57 4.55
C ALA A 131 0.07 -9.37 4.67
N LEU A 132 -0.57 -9.99 5.67
CA LEU A 132 -2.00 -9.77 5.98
C LEU A 132 -2.24 -8.31 6.38
N GLN A 133 -1.41 -7.75 7.25
CA GLN A 133 -1.49 -6.35 7.63
C GLN A 133 -1.28 -5.42 6.43
N ALA A 134 -0.39 -5.79 5.51
CA ALA A 134 -0.07 -5.00 4.31
C ALA A 134 -1.22 -4.91 3.29
N ILE A 135 -2.26 -5.75 3.40
CA ILE A 135 -3.46 -5.69 2.56
C ILE A 135 -4.74 -5.36 3.34
N THR A 136 -4.61 -5.05 4.64
CA THR A 136 -5.75 -4.74 5.52
C THR A 136 -5.54 -3.45 6.30
N ILE A 137 -4.96 -3.52 7.49
CA ILE A 137 -4.80 -2.35 8.39
C ILE A 137 -3.79 -1.33 7.88
N ASN A 138 -2.71 -1.76 7.21
CA ASN A 138 -1.70 -0.81 6.73
C ASN A 138 -2.24 0.09 5.61
N PRO A 139 -2.93 -0.41 4.56
CA PRO A 139 -3.57 0.48 3.59
C PRO A 139 -4.65 1.38 4.23
N ALA A 140 -5.37 0.91 5.25
CA ALA A 140 -6.31 1.75 5.98
C ALA A 140 -5.61 2.91 6.71
N LYS A 141 -4.44 2.66 7.31
CA LYS A 141 -3.57 3.70 7.89
C LYS A 141 -3.01 4.63 6.83
N HIS A 142 -2.57 4.07 5.68
CA HIS A 142 -2.00 4.83 4.56
C HIS A 142 -2.95 5.90 4.03
N ILE A 143 -4.26 5.62 4.02
CA ILE A 143 -5.28 6.57 3.55
C ILE A 143 -6.07 7.24 4.69
N GLY A 144 -5.68 7.02 5.95
CA GLY A 144 -6.23 7.74 7.11
C GLY A 144 -7.62 7.29 7.55
N ILE A 145 -8.02 6.02 7.33
CA ILE A 145 -9.33 5.47 7.72
C ILE A 145 -9.23 4.26 8.65
N ALA A 146 -8.09 4.07 9.29
CA ALA A 146 -7.81 2.91 10.13
C ALA A 146 -8.62 2.89 11.45
N ASP A 147 -9.22 3.99 11.82
CA ASP A 147 -10.19 4.12 12.91
C ASP A 147 -11.52 3.40 12.60
N ARG A 148 -11.83 3.22 11.31
CA ARG A 148 -13.09 2.63 10.85
C ARG A 148 -12.94 1.22 10.31
N VAL A 149 -11.84 0.91 9.60
CA VAL A 149 -11.66 -0.35 8.86
C VAL A 149 -10.24 -0.91 9.01
N GLY A 150 -10.02 -2.09 8.44
CA GLY A 150 -8.69 -2.72 8.31
C GLY A 150 -8.31 -3.67 9.43
N SER A 151 -9.09 -3.74 10.52
CA SER A 151 -8.91 -4.71 11.61
C SER A 151 -10.26 -5.09 12.22
N ILE A 152 -10.31 -6.24 12.89
CA ILE A 152 -11.51 -6.71 13.60
C ILE A 152 -11.44 -6.21 15.04
N GLU A 153 -12.09 -5.09 15.28
CA GLU A 153 -12.13 -4.41 16.58
C GLU A 153 -13.54 -3.87 16.86
N VAL A 154 -13.90 -3.81 18.14
CA VAL A 154 -15.19 -3.22 18.55
C VAL A 154 -15.26 -1.76 18.14
N GLY A 155 -16.33 -1.39 17.46
CA GLY A 155 -16.57 -0.02 16.99
C GLY A 155 -16.14 0.26 15.56
N LYS A 156 -15.46 -0.68 14.90
CA LYS A 156 -15.13 -0.59 13.46
C LYS A 156 -16.25 -1.14 12.58
N ASP A 157 -16.27 -0.70 11.34
CA ASP A 157 -17.16 -1.21 10.32
C ASP A 157 -16.91 -2.71 10.11
N ALA A 158 -17.95 -3.52 10.08
CA ALA A 158 -17.84 -4.96 9.91
C ALA A 158 -17.75 -5.35 8.42
N ASP A 159 -16.67 -4.89 7.77
CA ASP A 159 -16.30 -5.27 6.40
C ASP A 159 -15.40 -6.50 6.49
N LEU A 160 -15.97 -7.68 6.25
CA LEU A 160 -15.31 -8.96 6.52
C LEU A 160 -15.35 -9.88 5.31
N VAL A 161 -14.26 -10.63 5.12
CA VAL A 161 -14.18 -11.72 4.16
C VAL A 161 -13.94 -13.01 4.91
N LEU A 162 -14.81 -14.00 4.72
CA LEU A 162 -14.69 -15.33 5.28
C LEU A 162 -14.13 -16.29 4.23
N THR A 163 -13.07 -17.01 4.57
CA THR A 163 -12.41 -17.98 3.68
C THR A 163 -12.34 -19.36 4.29
N ASP A 164 -12.24 -20.41 3.48
CA ASP A 164 -12.09 -21.81 3.94
C ASP A 164 -10.61 -22.22 4.16
N GLY A 165 -9.69 -21.29 4.03
CA GLY A 165 -8.25 -21.51 4.22
C GLY A 165 -7.49 -20.18 4.29
N CYS A 166 -6.17 -20.24 4.13
CA CYS A 166 -5.33 -19.07 4.08
C CYS A 166 -5.66 -18.21 2.85
N PRO A 167 -5.99 -16.91 3.00
CA PRO A 167 -6.40 -16.06 1.87
C PRO A 167 -5.32 -15.88 0.79
N PHE A 168 -4.07 -16.22 1.09
CA PHE A 168 -2.95 -16.14 0.15
C PHE A 168 -2.81 -17.36 -0.76
N GLU A 169 -3.50 -18.43 -0.46
CA GLU A 169 -3.44 -19.67 -1.24
C GLU A 169 -4.46 -19.64 -2.38
N VAL A 170 -4.00 -19.95 -3.59
CA VAL A 170 -4.81 -19.93 -4.81
C VAL A 170 -6.03 -20.85 -4.73
N MET A 171 -5.93 -21.95 -3.96
CA MET A 171 -7.01 -22.94 -3.79
C MET A 171 -8.03 -22.54 -2.71
N THR A 172 -7.80 -21.47 -1.95
CA THR A 172 -8.72 -20.99 -0.92
C THR A 172 -9.93 -20.30 -1.56
N ASN A 173 -11.11 -20.67 -1.08
CA ASN A 173 -12.37 -20.08 -1.55
C ASN A 173 -12.88 -19.03 -0.55
N VAL A 174 -13.46 -17.96 -1.10
CA VAL A 174 -14.28 -17.02 -0.32
C VAL A 174 -15.63 -17.69 -0.03
N LYS A 175 -16.00 -17.81 1.23
CA LYS A 175 -17.28 -18.38 1.69
C LYS A 175 -18.34 -17.31 1.91
N ALA A 176 -17.96 -16.17 2.44
CA ALA A 176 -18.87 -15.06 2.63
C ALA A 176 -18.13 -13.71 2.58
N VAL A 177 -18.85 -12.69 2.17
CA VAL A 177 -18.42 -11.29 2.24
C VAL A 177 -19.49 -10.51 2.99
N LEU A 178 -19.06 -9.74 3.97
CA LEU A 178 -19.92 -8.83 4.73
C LEU A 178 -19.44 -7.38 4.47
N ILE A 179 -20.40 -6.47 4.34
CA ILE A 179 -20.17 -5.02 4.30
C ILE A 179 -21.09 -4.39 5.35
N ASN A 180 -20.50 -3.62 6.26
CA ASN A 180 -21.21 -3.06 7.43
C ASN A 180 -22.03 -4.13 8.19
N GLY A 181 -21.50 -5.34 8.31
CA GLY A 181 -22.16 -6.46 8.99
C GLY A 181 -23.26 -7.15 8.18
N ALA A 182 -23.65 -6.65 7.03
CA ALA A 182 -24.62 -7.29 6.14
C ALA A 182 -23.93 -8.26 5.17
N VAL A 183 -24.43 -9.50 5.09
CA VAL A 183 -23.93 -10.50 4.12
C VAL A 183 -24.30 -10.06 2.70
N VAL A 184 -23.30 -9.74 1.88
CA VAL A 184 -23.49 -9.32 0.47
C VAL A 184 -23.18 -10.43 -0.53
N SER A 185 -22.43 -11.46 -0.10
CA SER A 185 -22.14 -12.66 -0.89
C SER A 185 -21.94 -13.85 0.02
N GLN A 186 -22.49 -15.00 -0.35
CA GLN A 186 -22.29 -16.27 0.37
C GLN A 186 -22.31 -17.42 -0.63
N LYS A 187 -21.36 -18.39 -0.47
CA LYS A 187 -21.25 -19.62 -1.25
C LYS A 187 -21.36 -20.86 -0.38
#